data_3c2c33aff6b364b627ba03de9d08a0b8
#
_entry.id   3c2c33aff6b364b627ba03de9d08a0b8
#
_cell.length_a   1.000
_cell.length_b   1.000
_cell.length_c   1.000
_cell.angle_alpha   90.00
_cell.angle_beta   90.00
_cell.angle_gamma   90.00
#
_symmetry.space_group_name_H-M   'P 1'
#
loop_
_entity.id
_entity.type
_entity.pdbx_description
1 polymer ?
#
loop_
_entity_poly.entity_id
_entity_poly.type
_entity_poly.pdbx_seq_one_letter_code
_entity_poly.pdbx_strand_id
1 'polypeptide(L)'
;MAPARTNPAFVDGRSCLPSPFAVEPANPHARHAMQALNNYFLVFIGGGLGACLRHACNLIGARVAVGSPWPWSTFLINISGALLMGVVVEVFAMRNGASPQLRLLLATGILGGYTTFSTYALEIGLLLQRGQHGLAALYAGGSVALGLAGLFGGMKLARLVLG
;
A
#
# COMPACT_ATOMS: atom_id res chain seq x y z
N MET A 1 70.93 15.51 -7.24
CA MET A 1 70.94 16.26 -5.96
C MET A 1 69.61 17.00 -5.87
N ALA A 2 68.60 16.43 -5.19
CA ALA A 2 67.30 17.02 -5.04
C ALA A 2 67.10 17.43 -3.58
N PRO A 3 66.57 18.62 -3.26
CA PRO A 3 66.47 19.10 -1.90
C PRO A 3 65.22 18.46 -1.22
N ALA A 4 65.43 18.06 0.03
CA ALA A 4 64.43 17.53 0.93
C ALA A 4 63.33 18.56 1.22
N ARG A 5 62.04 18.14 1.07
CA ARG A 5 60.90 18.89 1.57
C ARG A 5 60.72 18.60 3.06
N THR A 6 61.01 19.59 3.87
CA THR A 6 60.66 19.59 5.29
C THR A 6 59.18 19.90 5.43
N ASN A 7 58.44 18.99 6.04
CA ASN A 7 57.04 19.15 6.41
C ASN A 7 57.01 19.71 7.85
N PRO A 8 56.47 20.90 8.12
CA PRO A 8 56.31 21.36 9.48
C PRO A 8 55.04 20.73 10.06
N ALA A 9 55.20 19.72 10.90
CA ALA A 9 54.13 19.21 11.76
C ALA A 9 53.74 20.31 12.75
N PHE A 10 52.65 20.99 12.48
CA PHE A 10 52.00 21.88 13.44
C PHE A 10 51.23 20.98 14.44
N VAL A 11 51.86 20.76 15.59
CA VAL A 11 51.23 20.12 16.75
C VAL A 11 50.50 21.20 17.53
N ASP A 12 49.22 21.43 17.21
CA ASP A 12 48.35 22.21 18.08
C ASP A 12 47.61 21.23 18.99
N GLY A 13 48.15 21.07 20.19
CA GLY A 13 47.65 20.17 21.28
C GLY A 13 46.38 20.68 21.95
N ARG A 14 45.32 20.96 21.17
CA ARG A 14 44.00 21.14 21.71
C ARG A 14 43.30 19.81 21.64
N SER A 15 43.37 19.07 22.75
CA SER A 15 42.44 17.97 23.03
C SER A 15 41.00 18.50 22.96
N CYS A 16 40.30 18.28 21.86
CA CYS A 16 38.89 18.50 21.79
C CYS A 16 38.19 17.52 22.78
N LEU A 17 37.98 17.99 24.02
CA LEU A 17 37.10 17.32 24.92
C LEU A 17 35.74 17.21 24.23
N PRO A 18 35.11 16.03 24.16
CA PRO A 18 33.77 15.90 23.57
C PRO A 18 32.83 16.80 24.39
N SER A 19 32.08 17.63 23.71
CA SER A 19 31.06 18.46 24.33
C SER A 19 30.12 17.60 25.16
N PRO A 20 29.84 17.94 26.45
CA PRO A 20 28.87 17.20 27.25
C PRO A 20 27.45 17.25 26.70
N PHE A 21 27.21 18.03 25.66
CA PHE A 21 25.94 18.11 24.92
C PHE A 21 26.03 17.46 23.52
N ALA A 22 27.08 16.70 23.22
CA ALA A 22 27.09 15.87 22.02
C ALA A 22 26.02 14.80 22.23
N VAL A 23 24.82 15.05 21.67
CA VAL A 23 23.76 14.02 21.56
C VAL A 23 24.35 12.90 20.71
N GLU A 24 24.68 11.81 21.37
CA GLU A 24 25.20 10.61 20.71
C GLU A 24 24.21 10.22 19.60
N PRO A 25 24.66 10.02 18.36
CA PRO A 25 23.73 9.69 17.27
C PRO A 25 22.97 8.41 17.65
N ALA A 26 21.65 8.54 17.85
CA ALA A 26 20.79 7.45 18.30
C ALA A 26 21.14 6.18 17.50
N ASN A 27 21.39 5.08 18.22
CA ASN A 27 21.80 3.78 17.69
C ASN A 27 21.04 3.47 16.38
N PRO A 28 21.70 3.24 15.25
CA PRO A 28 21.03 3.01 13.95
C PRO A 28 20.06 1.83 14.03
N HIS A 29 20.37 0.80 14.82
CA HIS A 29 19.47 -0.34 15.03
C HIS A 29 18.18 0.06 15.76
N ALA A 30 18.24 0.96 16.74
CA ALA A 30 17.05 1.46 17.42
C ALA A 30 16.15 2.31 16.50
N ARG A 31 16.75 3.10 15.62
CA ARG A 31 15.99 3.87 14.62
C ARG A 31 15.28 2.96 13.63
N HIS A 32 15.94 1.94 13.11
CA HIS A 32 15.32 0.96 12.21
C HIS A 32 14.20 0.17 12.87
N ALA A 33 14.37 -0.25 14.13
CA ALA A 33 13.35 -0.94 14.90
C ALA A 33 12.11 -0.05 15.11
N MET A 34 12.31 1.21 15.48
CA MET A 34 11.23 2.17 15.69
C MET A 34 10.48 2.48 14.38
N GLN A 35 11.20 2.60 13.26
CA GLN A 35 10.60 2.80 11.95
C GLN A 35 9.80 1.56 11.49
N ALA A 36 10.32 0.36 11.74
CA ALA A 36 9.60 -0.88 11.46
C ALA A 36 8.29 -0.96 12.28
N LEU A 37 8.35 -0.67 13.58
CA LEU A 37 7.17 -0.66 14.44
C LEU A 37 6.11 0.34 13.96
N ASN A 38 6.53 1.54 13.59
CA ASN A 38 5.63 2.54 13.01
C ASN A 38 4.97 2.05 11.71
N ASN A 39 5.71 1.37 10.84
CA ASN A 39 5.18 0.81 9.60
C ASN A 39 4.13 -0.28 9.88
N TYR A 40 4.37 -1.18 10.83
CA TYR A 40 3.36 -2.17 11.26
C TYR A 40 2.10 -1.51 11.81
N PHE A 41 2.26 -0.45 12.61
CA PHE A 41 1.13 0.30 13.16
C PHE A 41 0.28 0.98 12.06
N LEU A 42 0.93 1.57 11.06
CA LEU A 42 0.24 2.15 9.90
C LEU A 42 -0.55 1.09 9.11
N VAL A 43 0.06 -0.08 8.88
CA VAL A 43 -0.63 -1.19 8.19
C VAL A 43 -1.79 -1.73 9.02
N PHE A 44 -1.62 -1.86 10.34
CA PHE A 44 -2.68 -2.30 11.24
C PHE A 44 -3.89 -1.37 11.23
N ILE A 45 -3.68 -0.06 11.41
CA ILE A 45 -4.76 0.94 11.37
C ILE A 45 -5.39 0.99 9.98
N GLY A 46 -4.57 1.10 8.94
CA GLY A 46 -5.08 1.15 7.56
C GLY A 46 -5.85 -0.10 7.19
N GLY A 47 -5.33 -1.28 7.53
CA GLY A 47 -5.97 -2.57 7.28
C GLY A 47 -7.30 -2.72 8.02
N GLY A 48 -7.35 -2.29 9.28
CA GLY A 48 -8.58 -2.24 10.07
C GLY A 48 -9.64 -1.34 9.44
N LEU A 49 -9.28 -0.12 9.06
CA LEU A 49 -10.17 0.82 8.36
C LEU A 49 -10.67 0.24 7.03
N GLY A 50 -9.76 -0.32 6.21
CA GLY A 50 -10.13 -0.96 4.94
C GLY A 50 -11.09 -2.14 5.13
N ALA A 51 -10.83 -3.01 6.12
CA ALA A 51 -11.70 -4.13 6.44
C ALA A 51 -13.09 -3.69 6.94
N CYS A 52 -13.16 -2.64 7.76
CA CYS A 52 -14.42 -2.04 8.20
C CYS A 52 -15.21 -1.47 7.01
N LEU A 53 -14.53 -0.75 6.11
CA LEU A 53 -15.17 -0.21 4.90
C LEU A 53 -15.70 -1.34 4.01
N ARG A 54 -14.92 -2.40 3.78
CA ARG A 54 -15.36 -3.60 3.07
C ARG A 54 -16.60 -4.23 3.73
N HIS A 55 -16.60 -4.36 5.06
CA HIS A 55 -17.74 -4.90 5.78
C HIS A 55 -18.99 -4.04 5.59
N ALA A 56 -18.87 -2.72 5.67
CA ALA A 56 -19.99 -1.81 5.40
C ALA A 56 -20.54 -1.97 3.97
N CYS A 57 -19.65 -2.06 2.95
CA CYS A 57 -20.06 -2.32 1.57
C CYS A 57 -20.79 -3.67 1.42
N ASN A 58 -20.33 -4.71 2.12
CA ASN A 58 -21.02 -6.02 2.13
C ASN A 58 -22.40 -5.94 2.76
N LEU A 59 -22.59 -5.20 3.85
CA LEU A 59 -23.89 -5.00 4.46
C LEU A 59 -24.87 -4.26 3.52
N ILE A 60 -24.39 -3.25 2.80
CA ILE A 60 -25.18 -2.53 1.80
C ILE A 60 -25.54 -3.47 0.64
N GLY A 61 -24.57 -4.19 0.10
CA GLY A 61 -24.79 -5.13 -1.00
C GLY A 61 -25.77 -6.25 -0.66
N ALA A 62 -25.71 -6.77 0.56
CA ALA A 62 -26.67 -7.78 1.05
C ALA A 62 -28.12 -7.26 1.08
N ARG A 63 -28.31 -5.94 1.27
CA ARG A 63 -29.66 -5.32 1.27
C ARG A 63 -30.15 -5.00 -0.15
N VAL A 64 -29.25 -4.63 -1.05
CA VAL A 64 -29.56 -4.15 -2.41
C VAL A 64 -29.70 -5.32 -3.38
N ALA A 65 -28.88 -6.34 -3.25
CA ALA A 65 -28.80 -7.47 -4.18
C ALA A 65 -29.46 -8.76 -3.63
N VAL A 66 -30.54 -8.62 -2.89
CA VAL A 66 -31.27 -9.75 -2.30
C VAL A 66 -31.70 -10.75 -3.39
N GLY A 67 -31.35 -12.02 -3.20
CA GLY A 67 -31.72 -13.11 -4.14
C GLY A 67 -30.86 -13.18 -5.42
N SER A 68 -29.92 -12.27 -5.64
CA SER A 68 -29.00 -12.35 -6.77
C SER A 68 -27.99 -13.48 -6.59
N PRO A 69 -27.81 -14.39 -7.57
CA PRO A 69 -26.74 -15.37 -7.52
C PRO A 69 -25.35 -14.74 -7.75
N TRP A 70 -25.30 -13.53 -8.31
CA TRP A 70 -24.05 -12.80 -8.59
C TRP A 70 -23.50 -12.13 -7.34
N PRO A 71 -22.21 -12.31 -7.00
CA PRO A 71 -21.59 -11.72 -5.81
C PRO A 71 -21.24 -10.22 -6.01
N TRP A 72 -22.27 -9.37 -6.10
CA TRP A 72 -22.11 -7.94 -6.41
C TRP A 72 -21.18 -7.21 -5.47
N SER A 73 -21.27 -7.49 -4.17
CA SER A 73 -20.47 -6.80 -3.16
C SER A 73 -18.98 -6.96 -3.40
N THR A 74 -18.51 -8.20 -3.44
CA THR A 74 -17.09 -8.51 -3.64
C THR A 74 -16.60 -8.04 -5.01
N PHE A 75 -17.44 -8.21 -6.04
CA PHE A 75 -17.14 -7.74 -7.39
C PHE A 75 -16.85 -6.23 -7.42
N LEU A 76 -17.76 -5.42 -6.89
CA LEU A 76 -17.63 -3.97 -6.87
C LEU A 76 -16.50 -3.50 -5.94
N ILE A 77 -16.33 -4.12 -4.78
CA ILE A 77 -15.23 -3.84 -3.85
C ILE A 77 -13.87 -4.02 -4.54
N ASN A 78 -13.68 -5.16 -5.22
CA ASN A 78 -12.40 -5.45 -5.85
C ASN A 78 -12.12 -4.54 -7.07
N ILE A 79 -13.13 -4.22 -7.89
CA ILE A 79 -12.96 -3.30 -9.03
C ILE A 79 -12.71 -1.87 -8.56
N SER A 80 -13.50 -1.36 -7.62
CA SER A 80 -13.30 -0.02 -7.07
C SER A 80 -11.96 0.11 -6.33
N GLY A 81 -11.58 -0.92 -5.58
CA GLY A 81 -10.28 -0.99 -4.93
C GLY A 81 -9.11 -1.01 -5.92
N ALA A 82 -9.24 -1.73 -7.04
CA ALA A 82 -8.25 -1.74 -8.11
C ALA A 82 -8.11 -0.36 -8.79
N LEU A 83 -9.23 0.31 -9.07
CA LEU A 83 -9.24 1.67 -9.61
C LEU A 83 -8.55 2.65 -8.66
N LEU A 84 -8.90 2.64 -7.38
CA LEU A 84 -8.28 3.49 -6.37
C LEU A 84 -6.79 3.17 -6.19
N MET A 85 -6.40 1.89 -6.28
CA MET A 85 -4.99 1.50 -6.26
C MET A 85 -4.23 2.10 -7.44
N GLY A 86 -4.81 2.10 -8.64
CA GLY A 86 -4.24 2.74 -9.82
C GLY A 86 -4.01 4.24 -9.61
N VAL A 87 -5.00 4.95 -9.05
CA VAL A 87 -4.87 6.37 -8.69
C VAL A 87 -3.74 6.58 -7.68
N VAL A 88 -3.73 5.81 -6.59
CA VAL A 88 -2.70 5.94 -5.55
C VAL A 88 -1.31 5.72 -6.11
N VAL A 89 -1.09 4.62 -6.84
CA VAL A 89 0.23 4.29 -7.41
C VAL A 89 0.72 5.40 -8.34
N GLU A 90 -0.15 5.91 -9.21
CA GLU A 90 0.22 6.96 -10.17
C GLU A 90 0.52 8.30 -9.48
N VAL A 91 -0.30 8.72 -8.52
CA VAL A 91 -0.06 9.94 -7.73
C VAL A 91 1.31 9.89 -7.04
N PHE A 92 1.67 8.73 -6.48
CA PHE A 92 2.97 8.56 -5.84
C PHE A 92 4.13 8.49 -6.84
N ALA A 93 3.90 8.00 -8.05
CA ALA A 93 4.90 8.00 -9.12
C ALA A 93 5.17 9.41 -9.65
N MET A 94 4.13 10.25 -9.76
CA MET A 94 4.25 11.62 -10.27
C MET A 94 4.81 12.60 -9.24
N ARG A 95 4.61 12.36 -7.94
CA ARG A 95 5.10 13.24 -6.86
C ARG A 95 6.44 12.77 -6.33
N ASN A 96 7.53 13.35 -6.84
CA ASN A 96 8.87 13.16 -6.29
C ASN A 96 8.89 13.63 -4.81
N GLY A 97 9.04 12.69 -3.87
CA GLY A 97 9.10 12.99 -2.43
C GLY A 97 7.82 12.67 -1.63
N ALA A 98 6.87 11.98 -2.21
CA ALA A 98 5.73 11.48 -1.45
C ALA A 98 6.18 10.50 -0.34
N SER A 99 5.64 10.68 0.88
CA SER A 99 6.03 9.90 2.06
C SER A 99 5.82 8.40 1.85
N PRO A 100 6.87 7.55 2.04
CA PRO A 100 6.74 6.10 2.00
C PRO A 100 5.70 5.57 2.99
N GLN A 101 5.55 6.23 4.14
CA GLN A 101 4.57 5.88 5.18
C GLN A 101 3.13 6.10 4.69
N LEU A 102 2.87 7.19 3.97
CA LEU A 102 1.56 7.46 3.40
C LEU A 102 1.20 6.42 2.32
N ARG A 103 2.16 6.05 1.47
CA ARG A 103 1.99 4.97 0.50
C ARG A 103 1.66 3.64 1.19
N LEU A 104 2.38 3.32 2.27
CA LEU A 104 2.15 2.10 3.05
C LEU A 104 0.75 2.09 3.68
N LEU A 105 0.33 3.19 4.29
CA LEU A 105 -1.00 3.34 4.87
C LEU A 105 -2.12 3.17 3.83
N LEU A 106 -2.01 3.85 2.68
CA LEU A 106 -3.06 3.85 1.66
C LEU A 106 -3.09 2.54 0.86
N ALA A 107 -1.94 2.12 0.30
CA ALA A 107 -1.91 0.97 -0.60
C ALA A 107 -1.97 -0.36 0.16
N THR A 108 -1.04 -0.59 1.11
CA THR A 108 -0.97 -1.85 1.85
C THR A 108 -2.00 -1.92 2.97
N GLY A 109 -2.21 -0.82 3.70
CA GLY A 109 -3.20 -0.75 4.77
C GLY A 109 -4.62 -0.69 4.19
N ILE A 110 -5.09 0.49 3.83
CA ILE A 110 -6.51 0.73 3.51
C ILE A 110 -6.97 -0.10 2.31
N LEU A 111 -6.30 0.00 1.17
CA LEU A 111 -6.74 -0.71 -0.03
C LEU A 111 -6.49 -2.23 0.06
N GLY A 112 -5.39 -2.65 0.72
CA GLY A 112 -5.14 -4.07 1.00
C GLY A 112 -6.18 -4.68 1.96
N GLY A 113 -6.65 -3.92 2.96
CA GLY A 113 -7.73 -4.33 3.86
C GLY A 113 -9.12 -4.27 3.21
N TYR A 114 -9.34 -3.34 2.28
CA TYR A 114 -10.60 -3.15 1.58
C TYR A 114 -10.88 -4.27 0.57
N THR A 115 -9.91 -4.61 -0.29
CA THR A 115 -10.03 -5.68 -1.29
C THR A 115 -9.88 -7.08 -0.70
N THR A 116 -10.40 -8.11 -1.38
CA THR A 116 -10.30 -9.48 -0.89
C THR A 116 -10.24 -10.51 -2.02
N PHE A 117 -9.17 -11.29 -2.03
CA PHE A 117 -9.03 -12.44 -2.92
C PHE A 117 -9.66 -13.70 -2.32
N SER A 118 -9.61 -13.88 -1.00
CA SER A 118 -10.14 -15.06 -0.33
C SER A 118 -11.66 -15.19 -0.48
N THR A 119 -12.39 -14.09 -0.30
CA THR A 119 -13.85 -14.08 -0.50
C THR A 119 -14.20 -14.31 -1.97
N TYR A 120 -13.48 -13.69 -2.91
CA TYR A 120 -13.63 -13.94 -4.34
C TYR A 120 -13.45 -15.43 -4.69
N ALA A 121 -12.41 -16.09 -4.20
CA ALA A 121 -12.18 -17.51 -4.44
C ALA A 121 -13.27 -18.39 -3.82
N LEU A 122 -13.73 -18.06 -2.60
CA LEU A 122 -14.84 -18.76 -1.95
C LEU A 122 -16.14 -18.67 -2.77
N GLU A 123 -16.48 -17.50 -3.27
CA GLU A 123 -17.70 -17.27 -4.06
C GLU A 123 -17.69 -18.04 -5.38
N ILE A 124 -16.53 -18.12 -6.06
CA ILE A 124 -16.36 -19.00 -7.23
C ILE A 124 -16.63 -20.46 -6.85
N GLY A 125 -16.03 -20.93 -5.75
CA GLY A 125 -16.23 -22.28 -5.26
C GLY A 125 -17.70 -22.59 -4.98
N LEU A 126 -18.43 -21.66 -4.34
CA LEU A 126 -19.86 -21.80 -4.06
C LEU A 126 -20.71 -21.81 -5.33
N LEU A 127 -20.39 -21.01 -6.34
CA LEU A 127 -21.06 -21.05 -7.64
C LEU A 127 -20.85 -22.38 -8.36
N LEU A 128 -19.63 -22.93 -8.32
CA LEU A 128 -19.32 -24.25 -8.90
C LEU A 128 -20.08 -25.38 -8.19
N GLN A 129 -20.12 -25.35 -6.84
CA GLN A 129 -20.88 -26.34 -6.05
C GLN A 129 -22.40 -26.31 -6.34
N ARG A 130 -22.93 -25.14 -6.72
CA ARG A 130 -24.34 -24.99 -7.14
C ARG A 130 -24.57 -25.36 -8.60
N GLY A 131 -23.57 -25.87 -9.32
CA GLY A 131 -23.65 -26.19 -10.75
C GLY A 131 -23.71 -24.99 -11.68
N GLN A 132 -23.45 -23.77 -11.18
CA GLN A 132 -23.52 -22.52 -11.95
C GLN A 132 -22.17 -22.22 -12.64
N HIS A 133 -21.69 -23.18 -13.45
CA HIS A 133 -20.34 -23.11 -14.07
C HIS A 133 -20.12 -21.87 -14.96
N GLY A 134 -21.15 -21.50 -15.76
CA GLY A 134 -21.07 -20.32 -16.64
C GLY A 134 -20.94 -19.03 -15.82
N LEU A 135 -21.72 -18.92 -14.73
CA LEU A 135 -21.68 -17.76 -13.85
C LEU A 135 -20.35 -17.67 -13.09
N ALA A 136 -19.84 -18.83 -12.64
CA ALA A 136 -18.52 -18.92 -11.99
C ALA A 136 -17.39 -18.44 -12.93
N ALA A 137 -17.39 -18.91 -14.19
CA ALA A 137 -16.40 -18.52 -15.19
C ALA A 137 -16.49 -17.02 -15.52
N LEU A 138 -17.70 -16.49 -15.71
CA LEU A 138 -17.93 -15.07 -15.97
C LEU A 138 -17.49 -14.20 -14.79
N TYR A 139 -17.84 -14.61 -13.56
CA TYR A 139 -17.41 -13.91 -12.35
C TYR A 139 -15.91 -13.93 -12.18
N ALA A 140 -15.27 -15.09 -12.37
CA ALA A 140 -13.83 -15.24 -12.26
C ALA A 140 -13.08 -14.38 -13.30
N GLY A 141 -13.40 -14.53 -14.57
CA GLY A 141 -12.75 -13.79 -15.65
C GLY A 141 -13.11 -12.32 -15.65
N GLY A 142 -14.38 -11.98 -15.45
CA GLY A 142 -14.88 -10.62 -15.42
C GLY A 142 -14.29 -9.79 -14.28
N SER A 143 -14.13 -10.37 -13.07
CA SER A 143 -13.50 -9.68 -11.95
C SER A 143 -12.04 -9.32 -12.24
N VAL A 144 -11.28 -10.24 -12.84
CA VAL A 144 -9.88 -10.00 -13.20
C VAL A 144 -9.77 -8.96 -14.32
N ALA A 145 -10.54 -9.12 -15.39
CA ALA A 145 -10.50 -8.22 -16.53
C ALA A 145 -10.89 -6.79 -16.15
N LEU A 146 -12.01 -6.62 -15.43
CA LEU A 146 -12.46 -5.31 -14.99
C LEU A 146 -11.62 -4.74 -13.84
N GLY A 147 -11.03 -5.59 -13.00
CA GLY A 147 -10.05 -5.16 -12.01
C GLY A 147 -8.81 -4.55 -12.66
N LEU A 148 -8.24 -5.21 -13.68
CA LEU A 148 -7.11 -4.68 -14.45
C LEU A 148 -7.50 -3.41 -15.22
N ALA A 149 -8.66 -3.40 -15.86
CA ALA A 149 -9.16 -2.20 -16.54
C ALA A 149 -9.35 -1.04 -15.56
N GLY A 150 -9.88 -1.31 -14.37
CA GLY A 150 -10.00 -0.34 -13.28
C GLY A 150 -8.64 0.21 -12.84
N LEU A 151 -7.65 -0.67 -12.62
CA LEU A 151 -6.29 -0.26 -12.24
C LEU A 151 -5.67 0.69 -13.26
N PHE A 152 -5.64 0.30 -14.53
CA PHE A 152 -5.10 1.16 -15.61
C PHE A 152 -5.93 2.41 -15.83
N GLY A 153 -7.26 2.31 -15.69
CA GLY A 153 -8.17 3.44 -15.72
C GLY A 153 -7.88 4.46 -14.62
N GLY A 154 -7.63 3.99 -13.40
CA GLY A 154 -7.23 4.83 -12.26
C GLY A 154 -5.89 5.53 -12.49
N MET A 155 -4.89 4.81 -13.00
CA MET A 155 -3.59 5.41 -13.37
C MET A 155 -3.76 6.49 -14.43
N LYS A 156 -4.53 6.21 -15.49
CA LYS A 156 -4.80 7.20 -16.55
C LYS A 156 -5.55 8.42 -16.03
N LEU A 157 -6.56 8.20 -15.18
CA LEU A 157 -7.33 9.28 -14.56
C LEU A 157 -6.43 10.20 -13.73
N ALA A 158 -5.55 9.63 -12.91
CA ALA A 158 -4.61 10.41 -12.11
C ALA A 158 -3.68 11.27 -12.98
N ARG A 159 -3.16 10.72 -14.08
CA ARG A 159 -2.34 11.49 -15.06
C ARG A 159 -3.10 12.65 -15.69
N LEU A 160 -4.37 12.43 -16.05
CA LEU A 160 -5.17 13.48 -16.70
C LEU A 160 -5.55 14.61 -15.75
N VAL A 161 -5.69 14.33 -14.46
CA VAL A 161 -6.14 15.33 -13.46
C VAL A 161 -4.96 16.06 -12.82
N LEU A 162 -3.80 15.41 -12.70
CA LEU A 162 -2.67 15.93 -11.93
C LEU A 162 -1.40 16.18 -12.77
N GLY A 163 -1.36 15.72 -14.00
CA GLY A 163 -0.29 15.95 -14.98
C GLY A 163 -0.67 17.03 -15.90
#